data_f440062aac124cd34508785b6218228f
#
_entry.id   f440062aac124cd34508785b6218228f
#
_cell.length_a   1.000
_cell.length_b   1.000
_cell.length_c   1.000
_cell.angle_alpha   90.00
_cell.angle_beta   90.00
_cell.angle_gamma   90.00
#
_symmetry.space_group_name_H-M   'P 1'
#
loop_
_entity.id
_entity.type
_entity.pdbx_description
1 polymer ?
#
loop_
_entity_poly.entity_id
_entity_poly.type
_entity_poly.pdbx_seq_one_letter_code
_entity_poly.pdbx_strand_id
1 'polypeptide(L)'
;MPTQAAPRAAMEHQAKLKAIQSFSLSGRLGVVTQKQGFSGGISWQHQVSNDTIQVFSPLGGKIADISKTPQQVTLTDQKGNRVIAADAENLTETTLGWRLPLKGLSDWALGRPTDSPILANAWDANGRLIMLKQDGWDIEFPGYNLVNDIALPSKIYLKSEKVNLKLIVENWQPYLSPVFH
;
A
#
# COMPACT_ATOMS: atom_id res chain seq x y z
N MET A 1 -5.76 21.50 -5.28
CA MET A 1 -6.58 21.17 -6.45
C MET A 1 -7.96 20.71 -6.01
N PRO A 2 -9.02 21.10 -6.71
CA PRO A 2 -10.33 20.61 -6.35
C PRO A 2 -10.45 19.11 -6.62
N THR A 3 -11.30 18.46 -5.83
CA THR A 3 -11.60 17.05 -6.03
C THR A 3 -12.41 16.88 -7.30
N GLN A 4 -11.97 16.00 -8.16
CA GLN A 4 -12.66 15.69 -9.40
C GLN A 4 -13.82 14.73 -9.12
N ALA A 5 -14.99 15.01 -9.69
CA ALA A 5 -16.12 14.10 -9.61
C ALA A 5 -15.76 12.80 -10.36
N ALA A 6 -16.05 11.65 -9.75
CA ALA A 6 -15.72 10.36 -10.35
C ALA A 6 -16.58 10.11 -11.59
N PRO A 7 -15.97 9.89 -12.77
CA PRO A 7 -16.72 9.51 -13.96
C PRO A 7 -17.31 8.10 -13.80
N ARG A 8 -18.25 7.75 -14.68
CA ARG A 8 -18.92 6.45 -14.61
C ARG A 8 -17.94 5.28 -14.61
N ALA A 9 -16.91 5.35 -15.49
CA ALA A 9 -15.90 4.29 -15.55
C ALA A 9 -15.15 4.15 -14.24
N ALA A 10 -14.86 5.27 -13.55
CA ALA A 10 -14.22 5.25 -12.25
C ALA A 10 -15.13 4.62 -11.18
N MET A 11 -16.42 4.95 -11.21
CA MET A 11 -17.38 4.36 -10.27
C MET A 11 -17.46 2.84 -10.44
N GLU A 12 -17.48 2.37 -11.67
CA GLU A 12 -17.51 0.93 -11.98
C GLU A 12 -16.22 0.24 -11.51
N HIS A 13 -15.07 0.83 -11.77
CA HIS A 13 -13.78 0.28 -11.34
C HIS A 13 -13.69 0.24 -9.81
N GLN A 14 -14.08 1.33 -9.14
CA GLN A 14 -14.05 1.39 -7.69
C GLN A 14 -15.01 0.36 -7.06
N ALA A 15 -16.15 0.10 -7.69
CA ALA A 15 -17.08 -0.92 -7.20
C ALA A 15 -16.44 -2.31 -7.24
N LYS A 16 -15.67 -2.61 -8.28
CA LYS A 16 -14.93 -3.88 -8.37
C LYS A 16 -13.86 -3.97 -7.30
N LEU A 17 -13.15 -2.86 -7.04
CA LEU A 17 -12.10 -2.83 -6.02
C LEU A 17 -12.66 -3.02 -4.61
N LYS A 18 -13.86 -2.53 -4.34
CA LYS A 18 -14.51 -2.71 -3.04
C LYS A 18 -14.79 -4.18 -2.70
N ALA A 19 -14.93 -5.03 -3.70
CA ALA A 19 -15.13 -6.45 -3.49
C ALA A 19 -13.86 -7.17 -3.01
N ILE A 20 -12.70 -6.53 -3.15
CA ILE A 20 -11.43 -7.11 -2.71
C ILE A 20 -11.25 -6.78 -1.24
N GLN A 21 -11.39 -7.78 -0.36
CA GLN A 21 -11.22 -7.63 1.08
C GLN A 21 -9.87 -8.09 1.58
N SER A 22 -9.22 -8.96 0.82
CA SER A 22 -7.89 -9.45 1.18
C SER A 22 -7.07 -9.63 -0.08
N PHE A 23 -5.75 -9.63 0.07
CA PHE A 23 -4.85 -9.83 -1.05
C PHE A 23 -3.48 -10.26 -0.56
N SER A 24 -2.70 -10.81 -1.48
CA SER A 24 -1.26 -10.96 -1.33
C SER A 24 -0.60 -10.21 -2.47
N LEU A 25 0.51 -9.58 -2.18
CA LEU A 25 1.34 -9.00 -3.22
C LEU A 25 2.82 -9.24 -2.89
N SER A 26 3.63 -9.25 -3.92
CA SER A 26 5.07 -9.21 -3.75
C SER A 26 5.66 -8.32 -4.83
N GLY A 27 6.79 -7.75 -4.54
CA GLY A 27 7.43 -6.83 -5.46
C GLY A 27 8.62 -6.14 -4.83
N ARG A 28 8.84 -4.90 -5.24
CA ARG A 28 10.01 -4.12 -4.85
C ARG A 28 9.60 -2.83 -4.19
N LEU A 29 10.34 -2.45 -3.16
CA LEU A 29 10.09 -1.24 -2.40
C LEU A 29 11.33 -0.36 -2.46
N GLY A 30 11.14 0.90 -2.88
CA GLY A 30 12.17 1.92 -2.83
C GLY A 30 11.78 2.98 -1.83
N VAL A 31 12.72 3.44 -1.03
CA VAL A 31 12.50 4.44 0.00
C VAL A 31 13.60 5.49 -0.08
N VAL A 32 13.22 6.75 -0.07
CA VAL A 32 14.18 7.87 -0.02
C VAL A 32 13.75 8.82 1.09
N THR A 33 14.65 9.07 2.03
CA THR A 33 14.49 10.09 3.06
C THR A 33 15.59 11.11 2.90
N GLN A 34 15.60 12.16 3.74
CA GLN A 34 16.67 13.14 3.71
C GLN A 34 18.02 12.56 4.14
N LYS A 35 18.00 11.48 4.93
CA LYS A 35 19.21 10.91 5.52
C LYS A 35 19.66 9.62 4.86
N GLN A 36 18.76 8.88 4.23
CA GLN A 36 19.08 7.56 3.72
C GLN A 36 18.14 7.12 2.60
N GLY A 37 18.58 6.10 1.88
CA GLY A 37 17.75 5.41 0.90
C GLY A 37 17.76 3.93 1.20
N PHE A 38 16.71 3.26 0.75
CA PHE A 38 16.59 1.82 0.85
C PHE A 38 15.93 1.30 -0.42
N SER A 39 16.40 0.18 -0.91
CA SER A 39 15.66 -0.57 -1.94
C SER A 39 15.73 -2.04 -1.60
N GLY A 40 14.65 -2.77 -1.86
CA GLY A 40 14.61 -4.19 -1.54
C GLY A 40 13.29 -4.80 -1.95
N GLY A 41 13.03 -6.00 -1.46
CA GLY A 41 11.81 -6.72 -1.74
C GLY A 41 10.78 -6.53 -0.66
N ILE A 42 9.54 -6.76 -1.03
CA ILE A 42 8.41 -6.76 -0.09
C ILE A 42 7.49 -7.92 -0.43
N SER A 43 6.99 -8.58 0.60
CA SER A 43 5.93 -9.57 0.50
C SER A 43 4.87 -9.20 1.52
N TRP A 44 3.64 -9.06 1.09
CA TRP A 44 2.56 -8.57 1.94
C TRP A 44 1.32 -9.41 1.78
N GLN A 45 0.79 -9.88 2.90
CA GLN A 45 -0.50 -10.55 2.97
C GLN A 45 -1.42 -9.69 3.80
N HIS A 46 -2.50 -9.24 3.18
CA HIS A 46 -3.52 -8.41 3.83
C HIS A 46 -4.81 -9.20 3.96
N GLN A 47 -5.31 -9.30 5.20
CA GLN A 47 -6.63 -9.85 5.50
C GLN A 47 -7.45 -8.76 6.16
N VAL A 48 -8.75 -8.97 6.29
CA VAL A 48 -9.67 -7.94 6.80
C VAL A 48 -9.17 -7.27 8.08
N SER A 49 -8.62 -8.06 9.01
CA SER A 49 -8.18 -7.54 10.30
C SER A 49 -6.69 -7.72 10.57
N ASN A 50 -5.95 -8.36 9.68
CA ASN A 50 -4.55 -8.67 9.92
C ASN A 50 -3.69 -8.38 8.69
N ASP A 51 -2.47 -7.91 8.94
CA ASP A 51 -1.46 -7.73 7.90
C ASP A 51 -0.19 -8.46 8.31
N THR A 52 0.44 -9.12 7.35
CA THR A 52 1.77 -9.70 7.52
C THR A 52 2.63 -9.20 6.39
N ILE A 53 3.73 -8.53 6.74
CA ILE A 53 4.64 -7.94 5.75
C ILE A 53 6.05 -8.40 6.06
N GLN A 54 6.75 -8.81 5.01
CA GLN A 54 8.16 -9.16 5.09
C GLN A 54 8.92 -8.21 4.18
N VAL A 55 10.01 -7.64 4.69
CA VAL A 55 10.87 -6.73 3.95
C VAL A 55 12.23 -7.39 3.78
N PHE A 56 12.74 -7.37 2.55
CA PHE A 56 13.97 -8.06 2.17
C PHE A 56 15.01 -7.07 1.67
N SER A 57 16.28 -7.38 1.91
CA SER A 57 17.38 -6.63 1.33
C SER A 57 17.44 -6.87 -0.19
N PRO A 58 18.20 -6.06 -0.95
CA PRO A 58 18.38 -6.30 -2.39
C PRO A 58 18.91 -7.67 -2.73
N LEU A 59 19.66 -8.29 -1.83
CA LEU A 59 20.23 -9.63 -2.02
C LEU A 59 19.28 -10.75 -1.58
N GLY A 60 18.09 -10.40 -1.07
CA GLY A 60 17.06 -11.36 -0.70
C GLY A 60 17.01 -11.77 0.76
N GLY A 61 17.94 -11.29 1.59
CA GLY A 61 17.88 -11.56 3.03
C GLY A 61 16.76 -10.79 3.71
N LYS A 62 16.01 -11.45 4.59
CA LYS A 62 14.90 -10.79 5.27
C LYS A 62 15.45 -9.85 6.34
N ILE A 63 15.01 -8.59 6.33
CA ILE A 63 15.44 -7.58 7.30
C ILE A 63 14.36 -7.27 8.34
N ALA A 64 13.10 -7.54 8.04
CA ALA A 64 12.02 -7.27 8.99
C ALA A 64 10.79 -8.12 8.68
N ASP A 65 10.11 -8.53 9.75
CA ASP A 65 8.76 -9.07 9.72
C ASP A 65 7.86 -8.08 10.45
N ILE A 66 6.76 -7.68 9.80
CA ILE A 66 5.77 -6.80 10.41
C ILE A 66 4.45 -7.55 10.49
N SER A 67 3.86 -7.60 11.67
CA SER A 67 2.57 -8.23 11.89
C SER A 67 1.64 -7.21 12.52
N LYS A 68 0.49 -6.98 11.90
CA LYS A 68 -0.49 -6.01 12.38
C LYS A 68 -1.81 -6.68 12.64
N THR A 69 -2.35 -6.45 13.84
CA THR A 69 -3.69 -6.86 14.23
C THR A 69 -4.48 -5.60 14.60
N PRO A 70 -5.80 -5.70 14.89
CA PRO A 70 -6.55 -4.53 15.34
C PRO A 70 -6.01 -3.92 16.63
N GLN A 71 -5.30 -4.70 17.46
CA GLN A 71 -4.82 -4.23 18.74
C GLN A 71 -3.41 -3.68 18.72
N GLN A 72 -2.55 -4.19 17.84
CA GLN A 72 -1.14 -3.84 17.91
C GLN A 72 -0.41 -4.15 16.62
N VAL A 73 0.78 -3.56 16.50
CA VAL A 73 1.72 -3.86 15.42
C VAL A 73 3.00 -4.37 16.06
N THR A 74 3.55 -5.44 15.51
CA THR A 74 4.80 -6.04 15.97
C THR A 74 5.79 -6.02 14.81
N LEU A 75 7.01 -5.56 15.08
CA LEU A 75 8.10 -5.63 14.12
C LEU A 75 9.21 -6.48 14.72
N THR A 76 9.63 -7.50 13.98
CA THR A 76 10.76 -8.36 14.35
C THR A 76 11.87 -8.11 13.34
N ASP A 77 13.06 -7.73 13.84
CA ASP A 77 14.21 -7.45 12.96
C ASP A 77 14.97 -8.73 12.64
N GLN A 78 16.03 -8.59 11.81
CA GLN A 78 16.80 -9.74 11.36
C GLN A 78 17.58 -10.43 12.50
N LYS A 79 17.75 -9.76 13.64
CA LYS A 79 18.42 -10.33 14.83
C LYS A 79 17.43 -11.01 15.78
N GLY A 80 16.14 -10.98 15.45
CA GLY A 80 15.11 -11.53 16.29
C GLY A 80 14.57 -10.59 17.36
N ASN A 81 15.00 -9.35 17.37
CA ASN A 81 14.49 -8.34 18.30
C ASN A 81 13.08 -7.96 17.92
N ARG A 82 12.18 -7.95 18.89
CA ARG A 82 10.77 -7.66 18.68
C ARG A 82 10.39 -6.35 19.35
N VAL A 83 9.71 -5.49 18.59
CA VAL A 83 9.17 -4.23 19.11
C VAL A 83 7.67 -4.21 18.83
N ILE A 84 6.89 -3.80 19.82
CA ILE A 84 5.43 -3.75 19.74
C ILE A 84 4.98 -2.31 19.91
N ALA A 85 4.03 -1.89 19.10
CA ALA A 85 3.44 -0.54 19.18
C ALA A 85 1.98 -0.58 18.75
N ALA A 86 1.24 0.49 19.05
CA ALA A 86 -0.14 0.63 18.62
C ALA A 86 -0.24 1.13 17.17
N ASP A 87 0.82 1.76 16.64
CA ASP A 87 0.82 2.47 15.37
C ASP A 87 2.00 2.00 14.50
N ALA A 88 1.67 1.51 13.31
CA ALA A 88 2.68 1.00 12.37
C ALA A 88 3.62 2.10 11.85
N GLU A 89 3.10 3.31 11.62
CA GLU A 89 3.92 4.39 11.09
C GLU A 89 5.03 4.78 12.07
N ASN A 90 4.70 4.96 13.34
CA ASN A 90 5.69 5.27 14.36
C ASN A 90 6.67 4.12 14.59
N LEU A 91 6.16 2.90 14.58
CA LEU A 91 7.00 1.72 14.78
C LEU A 91 8.04 1.58 13.67
N THR A 92 7.64 1.71 12.42
CA THR A 92 8.55 1.60 11.29
C THR A 92 9.52 2.77 11.24
N GLU A 93 9.08 3.99 11.56
CA GLU A 93 9.97 5.14 11.62
C GLU A 93 11.07 4.95 12.66
N THR A 94 10.71 4.44 13.84
CA THR A 94 11.67 4.22 14.93
C THR A 94 12.63 3.08 14.63
N THR A 95 12.16 2.00 14.02
CA THR A 95 12.96 0.78 13.85
C THR A 95 13.64 0.69 12.50
N LEU A 96 13.00 1.14 11.43
CA LEU A 96 13.55 1.07 10.07
C LEU A 96 14.13 2.40 9.60
N GLY A 97 13.77 3.50 10.26
CA GLY A 97 14.21 4.83 9.89
C GLY A 97 13.30 5.56 8.91
N TRP A 98 12.19 4.96 8.53
CA TRP A 98 11.21 5.57 7.61
C TRP A 98 9.81 5.05 7.91
N ARG A 99 8.81 5.87 7.57
CA ARG A 99 7.42 5.56 7.87
C ARG A 99 6.81 4.70 6.76
N LEU A 100 6.14 3.62 7.15
CA LEU A 100 5.35 2.79 6.25
C LEU A 100 3.87 3.00 6.59
N PRO A 101 3.09 3.68 5.73
CA PRO A 101 1.70 4.02 6.06
C PRO A 101 0.76 2.84 5.79
N LEU A 102 0.87 1.78 6.56
CA LEU A 102 0.12 0.54 6.36
C LEU A 102 -1.39 0.75 6.35
N LYS A 103 -1.87 1.63 7.23
CA LYS A 103 -3.32 1.86 7.35
C LYS A 103 -3.93 2.35 6.04
N GLY A 104 -3.29 3.32 5.39
CA GLY A 104 -3.77 3.83 4.10
C GLY A 104 -3.38 2.93 2.95
N LEU A 105 -2.18 2.36 3.03
CA LEU A 105 -1.61 1.59 1.91
C LEU A 105 -2.44 0.35 1.56
N SER A 106 -3.17 -0.24 2.51
CA SER A 106 -4.05 -1.38 2.21
C SER A 106 -5.17 -1.02 1.22
N ASP A 107 -5.57 0.24 1.17
CA ASP A 107 -6.50 0.74 0.15
C ASP A 107 -5.74 1.28 -1.06
N TRP A 108 -4.74 2.12 -0.84
CA TRP A 108 -4.00 2.77 -1.92
C TRP A 108 -3.30 1.77 -2.84
N ALA A 109 -2.79 0.68 -2.30
CA ALA A 109 -2.13 -0.35 -3.11
C ALA A 109 -3.07 -0.95 -4.15
N LEU A 110 -4.37 -0.99 -3.85
CA LEU A 110 -5.40 -1.46 -4.78
C LEU A 110 -5.88 -0.38 -5.75
N GLY A 111 -5.41 0.86 -5.59
CA GLY A 111 -5.86 1.95 -6.43
C GLY A 111 -7.18 2.55 -5.97
N ARG A 112 -7.49 2.46 -4.69
CA ARG A 112 -8.70 3.04 -4.11
C ARG A 112 -8.38 3.95 -2.93
N PRO A 113 -9.18 5.02 -2.71
CA PRO A 113 -9.00 5.89 -1.55
C PRO A 113 -9.40 5.20 -0.25
N THR A 114 -8.90 5.74 0.87
CA THR A 114 -9.40 5.36 2.20
C THR A 114 -10.68 6.14 2.51
N ASP A 115 -11.22 5.93 3.71
CA ASP A 115 -12.40 6.68 4.18
C ASP A 115 -12.08 8.11 4.60
N SER A 116 -10.81 8.48 4.64
CA SER A 116 -10.39 9.83 5.00
C SER A 116 -10.79 10.85 3.94
N PRO A 117 -10.87 12.15 4.28
CA PRO A 117 -11.17 13.18 3.29
C PRO A 117 -10.17 13.18 2.15
N ILE A 118 -10.68 13.28 0.92
CA ILE A 118 -9.85 13.36 -0.28
C ILE A 118 -9.59 14.84 -0.56
N LEU A 119 -8.31 15.23 -0.60
CA LEU A 119 -7.93 16.61 -0.91
C LEU A 119 -7.91 16.86 -2.40
N ALA A 120 -7.51 15.86 -3.19
CA ALA A 120 -7.50 15.94 -4.65
C ALA A 120 -7.43 14.53 -5.22
N ASN A 121 -7.99 14.34 -6.40
CA ASN A 121 -7.86 13.10 -7.14
C ASN A 121 -7.98 13.36 -8.65
N ALA A 122 -7.54 12.39 -9.44
CA ALA A 122 -7.70 12.42 -10.88
C ALA A 122 -7.81 10.98 -11.41
N TRP A 123 -8.57 10.83 -12.49
CA TRP A 123 -8.87 9.53 -13.10
C TRP A 123 -8.43 9.55 -14.56
N ASP A 124 -8.05 8.39 -15.10
CA ASP A 124 -7.80 8.28 -16.53
C ASP A 124 -9.10 7.99 -17.29
N ALA A 125 -8.99 7.85 -18.61
CA ALA A 125 -10.17 7.62 -19.47
C ALA A 125 -10.86 6.28 -19.18
N ASN A 126 -10.12 5.33 -18.60
CA ASN A 126 -10.67 4.01 -18.24
C ASN A 126 -11.19 3.95 -16.80
N GLY A 127 -11.18 5.09 -16.10
CA GLY A 127 -11.68 5.17 -14.74
C GLY A 127 -10.70 4.73 -13.67
N ARG A 128 -9.44 4.57 -14.01
CA ARG A 128 -8.40 4.19 -13.05
C ARG A 128 -7.88 5.43 -12.35
N LEU A 129 -7.67 5.33 -11.05
CA LEU A 129 -7.12 6.43 -10.26
C LEU A 129 -5.67 6.66 -10.65
N ILE A 130 -5.31 7.87 -11.08
CA ILE A 130 -3.94 8.20 -11.46
C ILE A 130 -3.24 9.11 -10.47
N MET A 131 -4.01 9.84 -9.66
CA MET A 131 -3.47 10.74 -8.64
C MET A 131 -4.44 10.81 -7.47
N LEU A 132 -3.89 10.86 -6.25
CA LEU A 132 -4.67 10.97 -5.03
C LEU A 132 -3.87 11.73 -4.00
N LYS A 133 -4.50 12.72 -3.34
CA LYS A 133 -3.93 13.38 -2.18
C LYS A 133 -4.81 13.09 -0.98
N GLN A 134 -4.25 12.40 -0.01
CA GLN A 134 -5.00 11.92 1.15
C GLN A 134 -4.05 11.67 2.32
N ASP A 135 -4.46 12.05 3.52
CA ASP A 135 -3.73 11.75 4.76
C ASP A 135 -2.27 12.22 4.77
N GLY A 136 -1.98 13.35 4.12
CA GLY A 136 -0.62 13.90 4.07
C GLY A 136 0.28 13.26 3.02
N TRP A 137 -0.26 12.41 2.17
CA TRP A 137 0.47 11.76 1.09
C TRP A 137 -0.01 12.23 -0.27
N ASP A 138 0.94 12.49 -1.15
CA ASP A 138 0.69 12.70 -2.58
C ASP A 138 1.00 11.37 -3.27
N ILE A 139 0.00 10.79 -3.90
CA ILE A 139 0.09 9.44 -4.44
C ILE A 139 -0.15 9.48 -5.94
N GLU A 140 0.72 8.82 -6.69
CA GLU A 140 0.60 8.66 -8.13
C GLU A 140 0.56 7.17 -8.48
N PHE A 141 -0.25 6.83 -9.49
CA PHE A 141 -0.42 5.48 -9.97
C PHE A 141 -0.02 5.41 -11.44
N PRO A 142 1.29 5.37 -11.77
CA PRO A 142 1.72 5.47 -13.15
C PRO A 142 1.47 4.23 -14.00
N GLY A 143 1.16 3.09 -13.40
CA GLY A 143 0.91 1.86 -14.16
C GLY A 143 -0.10 0.96 -13.50
N TYR A 144 -0.87 0.27 -14.34
CA TYR A 144 -1.84 -0.75 -13.93
C TYR A 144 -1.65 -1.99 -14.78
N ASN A 145 -1.95 -3.14 -14.20
CA ASN A 145 -2.03 -4.41 -14.94
C ASN A 145 -3.39 -5.05 -14.67
N LEU A 146 -3.88 -5.83 -15.62
CA LEU A 146 -5.09 -6.60 -15.42
C LEU A 146 -4.77 -7.87 -14.63
N VAL A 147 -5.51 -8.08 -13.54
CA VAL A 147 -5.40 -9.26 -12.69
C VAL A 147 -6.81 -9.81 -12.55
N ASN A 148 -7.08 -10.98 -13.15
CA ASN A 148 -8.43 -11.57 -13.15
C ASN A 148 -9.49 -10.54 -13.60
N ASP A 149 -9.21 -9.84 -14.71
CA ASP A 149 -10.10 -8.84 -15.31
C ASP A 149 -10.30 -7.56 -14.48
N ILE A 150 -9.55 -7.38 -13.40
CA ILE A 150 -9.58 -6.17 -12.59
C ILE A 150 -8.24 -5.46 -12.76
N ALA A 151 -8.27 -4.17 -13.09
CA ALA A 151 -7.05 -3.37 -13.19
C ALA A 151 -6.55 -3.04 -11.79
N LEU A 152 -5.34 -3.49 -11.47
CA LEU A 152 -4.68 -3.21 -10.20
C LEU A 152 -3.36 -2.46 -10.44
N PRO A 153 -2.99 -1.55 -9.53
CA PRO A 153 -1.74 -0.80 -9.71
C PRO A 153 -0.53 -1.72 -9.79
N SER A 154 0.33 -1.49 -10.77
CA SER A 154 1.62 -2.16 -10.88
C SER A 154 2.75 -1.28 -10.34
N LYS A 155 2.52 0.03 -10.26
CA LYS A 155 3.46 0.99 -9.70
C LYS A 155 2.69 2.03 -8.91
N ILE A 156 3.20 2.37 -7.74
CA ILE A 156 2.61 3.37 -6.86
C ILE A 156 3.74 4.22 -6.30
N TYR A 157 3.65 5.53 -6.45
CA TYR A 157 4.59 6.48 -5.90
C TYR A 157 3.89 7.27 -4.79
N LEU A 158 4.45 7.26 -3.60
CA LEU A 158 3.89 7.96 -2.44
C LEU A 158 4.90 8.96 -1.94
N LYS A 159 4.50 10.22 -1.88
CA LYS A 159 5.37 11.30 -1.43
C LYS A 159 4.79 11.98 -0.20
N SER A 160 5.62 12.19 0.80
CA SER A 160 5.29 12.97 1.97
C SER A 160 6.44 13.94 2.26
N GLU A 161 6.27 14.77 3.29
CA GLU A 161 7.33 15.71 3.68
C GLU A 161 8.65 15.02 4.02
N LYS A 162 8.58 13.86 4.65
CA LYS A 162 9.76 13.20 5.23
C LYS A 162 10.27 12.02 4.42
N VAL A 163 9.42 11.40 3.62
CA VAL A 163 9.79 10.17 2.94
C VAL A 163 9.06 10.04 1.62
N ASN A 164 9.76 9.53 0.60
CA ASN A 164 9.19 9.13 -0.67
C ASN A 164 9.29 7.62 -0.78
N LEU A 165 8.17 6.98 -1.09
CA LEU A 165 8.08 5.55 -1.26
C LEU A 165 7.73 5.22 -2.70
N LYS A 166 8.29 4.13 -3.20
CA LYS A 166 7.97 3.61 -4.53
C LYS A 166 7.71 2.12 -4.39
N LEU A 167 6.50 1.71 -4.72
CA LEU A 167 6.12 0.30 -4.68
C LEU A 167 5.91 -0.19 -6.11
N ILE A 168 6.67 -1.22 -6.48
CA ILE A 168 6.49 -1.90 -7.76
C ILE A 168 5.94 -3.28 -7.44
N VAL A 169 4.72 -3.57 -7.88
CA VAL A 169 4.07 -4.84 -7.61
C VAL A 169 4.34 -5.79 -8.77
N GLU A 170 5.06 -6.85 -8.48
CA GLU A 170 5.41 -7.86 -9.48
C GLU A 170 4.38 -8.98 -9.54
N ASN A 171 3.77 -9.30 -8.40
CA ASN A 171 2.75 -10.34 -8.31
C ASN A 171 1.58 -9.88 -7.46
N TRP A 172 0.38 -9.98 -7.99
CA TRP A 172 -0.86 -9.73 -7.29
C TRP A 172 -1.66 -11.02 -7.12
N GLN A 173 -2.24 -11.21 -5.94
CA GLN A 173 -3.21 -12.26 -5.67
C GLN A 173 -4.35 -11.65 -4.86
N PRO A 174 -5.36 -11.08 -5.53
CA PRO A 174 -6.52 -10.54 -4.82
C PRO A 174 -7.52 -11.64 -4.50
N TYR A 175 -8.23 -11.48 -3.38
CA TYR A 175 -9.28 -12.38 -2.96
C TYR A 175 -10.57 -11.58 -2.84
N LEU A 176 -11.56 -11.95 -3.64
CA LEU A 176 -12.85 -11.30 -3.62
C LEU A 176 -13.67 -11.79 -2.44
N SER A 177 -14.64 -10.97 -2.01
CA SER A 177 -15.59 -11.39 -0.98
C SER A 177 -16.32 -12.64 -1.46
N PRO A 178 -16.52 -13.64 -0.59
CA PRO A 178 -17.30 -14.81 -0.98
C PRO A 178 -18.72 -14.40 -1.38
N VAL A 179 -19.19 -14.98 -2.46
CA VAL A 179 -20.58 -14.81 -2.89
C VAL A 179 -21.36 -16.01 -2.40
N PHE A 180 -22.32 -15.76 -1.53
CA PHE A 180 -23.18 -16.80 -0.99
C PHE A 180 -24.48 -16.85 -1.77
N HIS A 181 -24.84 -18.02 -2.18
CA HIS A 181 -26.06 -18.27 -2.94
C HIS A 181 -27.11 -18.98 -2.09
#